data_056e808b4b30f78d32915f3a662efd8f
#
_entry.id   056e808b4b30f78d32915f3a662efd8f
#
_cell.length_a   1.000
_cell.length_b   1.000
_cell.length_c   1.000
_cell.angle_alpha   90.00
_cell.angle_beta   90.00
_cell.angle_gamma   90.00
#
_symmetry.space_group_name_H-M   'P 1'
#
loop_
_entity.id
_entity.type
_entity.pdbx_description
1 polymer ?
#
loop_
_entity_poly.entity_id
_entity_poly.type
_entity_poly.pdbx_seq_one_letter_code
_entity_poly.pdbx_strand_id
1 'polypeptide(L)'
;MKIKVILSVALLSTTMAYGQSDPTIMTINGRPVSRSEFEYSYNKNNSEGVIDKKSVNEYLDLFINYKLKVQAAMDAHLDTLKSFKQEFLNYRDQQVRPTMISDADVEAEARRLYRETQQQVNANGGLWRCSHILIGMNQRSTKDEEVAAKVLADSIYTALKHGADFAVLAKRYSADASSAVKGGELPPLQKGQTVKEFEAAMLSLKPGEISRPVLSPFGYHIIKMAGHEDFPPYDSVRADIMQFIDMRGLRDQIIDQKIDSLAKQAGSGVTKEQILSKRLADMEEKNADLRNLIKEYHDGLLMIEMSNRTVWDKAAKDEAGLEAYFSKHKKQYKWSEPRFKGIAYHVRKREDVAAVKNCVKNLPFSKWAEALRKTFNADSVIRIRVEKGIFRKGDNAYVDRDVFKKDTTIAPMKDYPIDATFGKKIKAPEGMDDVRGLVVADYQDELEKNWVEALRKRYKVVVDPKVVATVNKH
;
A
#
# COMPACT_ATOMS: atom_id res chain seq x y z
N MET A 1 44.25 44.53 11.41
CA MET A 1 44.50 44.41 9.95
C MET A 1 43.65 43.25 9.44
N LYS A 2 42.51 43.55 8.77
CA LYS A 2 41.56 42.53 8.28
C LYS A 2 41.89 42.26 6.81
N ILE A 3 42.33 41.06 6.52
CA ILE A 3 42.56 40.60 5.14
C ILE A 3 41.25 40.07 4.59
N LYS A 4 40.69 40.81 3.61
CA LYS A 4 39.58 40.34 2.78
C LYS A 4 40.15 39.42 1.70
N VAL A 5 39.82 38.15 1.77
CA VAL A 5 40.03 37.20 0.66
C VAL A 5 38.84 37.33 -0.30
N ILE A 6 39.09 37.92 -1.45
CA ILE A 6 38.18 37.95 -2.59
C ILE A 6 38.40 36.65 -3.36
N LEU A 7 37.46 35.75 -3.31
CA LEU A 7 37.43 34.55 -4.15
C LEU A 7 36.84 34.95 -5.51
N SER A 8 37.72 35.14 -6.49
CA SER A 8 37.36 35.29 -7.90
C SER A 8 36.88 33.92 -8.43
N VAL A 9 35.61 33.76 -8.75
CA VAL A 9 35.11 32.61 -9.49
C VAL A 9 35.51 32.81 -10.96
N ALA A 10 36.50 32.09 -11.40
CA ALA A 10 36.85 31.99 -12.81
C ALA A 10 35.78 31.11 -13.50
N LEU A 11 35.03 31.72 -14.42
CA LEU A 11 34.25 30.99 -15.40
C LEU A 11 35.19 30.21 -16.33
N LEU A 12 35.34 28.92 -16.11
CA LEU A 12 35.89 28.03 -17.13
C LEU A 12 34.76 27.62 -18.08
N SER A 13 34.72 28.26 -19.23
CA SER A 13 34.01 27.80 -20.39
C SER A 13 34.69 26.55 -20.96
N THR A 14 34.21 25.36 -20.65
CA THR A 14 34.58 24.14 -21.38
C THR A 14 33.53 23.79 -22.39
N THR A 15 33.96 23.75 -23.61
CA THR A 15 33.25 23.43 -24.84
C THR A 15 32.83 21.96 -24.93
N MET A 16 31.57 21.76 -25.37
CA MET A 16 31.10 20.76 -26.30
C MET A 16 31.26 19.27 -25.96
N ALA A 17 30.23 18.72 -25.37
CA ALA A 17 29.66 17.44 -25.82
C ALA A 17 28.30 17.76 -26.44
N TYR A 18 28.02 17.34 -27.67
CA TYR A 18 26.72 17.44 -28.33
C TYR A 18 25.73 16.49 -27.65
N GLY A 19 25.25 16.84 -26.46
CA GLY A 19 24.00 16.39 -25.94
C GLY A 19 22.93 17.36 -26.48
N GLN A 20 21.83 16.84 -26.99
CA GLN A 20 20.69 17.65 -27.44
C GLN A 20 20.37 18.67 -26.35
N SER A 21 20.53 19.99 -26.66
CA SER A 21 20.30 21.04 -25.67
C SER A 21 18.85 21.00 -25.23
N ASP A 22 18.63 20.92 -23.90
CA ASP A 22 17.29 21.00 -23.30
C ASP A 22 16.94 22.49 -23.09
N PRO A 23 16.31 23.15 -24.09
CA PRO A 23 16.12 24.59 -24.05
C PRO A 23 15.12 25.00 -22.96
N THR A 24 15.33 26.20 -22.42
CA THR A 24 14.40 26.79 -21.47
C THR A 24 13.11 27.20 -22.18
N ILE A 25 12.01 26.55 -21.86
CA ILE A 25 10.67 26.87 -22.43
C ILE A 25 10.07 28.12 -21.77
N MET A 26 10.37 28.32 -20.47
CA MET A 26 9.92 29.49 -19.72
C MET A 26 10.80 29.73 -18.49
N THR A 27 10.67 30.92 -17.91
CA THR A 27 11.21 31.19 -16.56
C THR A 27 10.10 31.64 -15.62
N ILE A 28 10.16 31.17 -14.38
CA ILE A 28 9.27 31.59 -13.30
C ILE A 28 10.11 32.32 -12.25
N ASN A 29 9.90 33.61 -12.10
CA ASN A 29 10.70 34.45 -11.21
C ASN A 29 12.23 34.31 -11.45
N GLY A 30 12.64 34.22 -12.73
CA GLY A 30 14.02 34.03 -13.15
C GLY A 30 14.53 32.58 -13.08
N ARG A 31 13.83 31.63 -12.49
CA ARG A 31 14.20 30.21 -12.47
C ARG A 31 13.79 29.56 -13.80
N PRO A 32 14.72 28.88 -14.49
CA PRO A 32 14.43 28.25 -15.77
C PRO A 32 13.61 26.96 -15.57
N VAL A 33 12.71 26.73 -16.51
CA VAL A 33 11.98 25.49 -16.70
C VAL A 33 12.34 24.97 -18.10
N SER A 34 12.78 23.72 -18.19
CA SER A 34 13.20 23.15 -19.45
C SER A 34 12.04 22.66 -20.31
N ARG A 35 12.29 22.50 -21.61
CA ARG A 35 11.31 21.92 -22.53
C ARG A 35 11.01 20.46 -22.17
N SER A 36 12.02 19.67 -21.83
CA SER A 36 11.83 18.27 -21.46
C SER A 36 10.96 18.10 -20.22
N GLU A 37 11.10 18.97 -19.23
CA GLU A 37 10.22 18.98 -18.03
C GLU A 37 8.77 19.26 -18.41
N PHE A 38 8.54 20.23 -19.30
CA PHE A 38 7.21 20.54 -19.79
C PHE A 38 6.62 19.38 -20.59
N GLU A 39 7.39 18.83 -21.55
CA GLU A 39 6.97 17.73 -22.41
C GLU A 39 6.63 16.47 -21.62
N TYR A 40 7.43 16.14 -20.61
CA TYR A 40 7.19 15.02 -19.70
C TYR A 40 5.81 15.16 -19.06
N SER A 41 5.53 16.30 -18.46
CA SER A 41 4.26 16.58 -17.81
C SER A 41 3.09 16.66 -18.81
N TYR A 42 3.28 17.31 -19.95
CA TYR A 42 2.30 17.42 -21.01
C TYR A 42 1.90 16.03 -21.56
N ASN A 43 2.86 15.21 -21.93
CA ASN A 43 2.63 13.91 -22.52
C ASN A 43 1.96 12.94 -21.55
N LYS A 44 2.35 12.96 -20.27
CA LYS A 44 1.73 12.18 -19.22
C LYS A 44 0.23 12.52 -19.07
N ASN A 45 -0.12 13.80 -19.08
CA ASN A 45 -1.49 14.30 -18.93
C ASN A 45 -2.32 14.26 -20.24
N ASN A 46 -1.71 13.90 -21.36
CA ASN A 46 -2.37 13.74 -22.65
C ASN A 46 -2.14 12.33 -23.25
N SER A 47 -1.81 11.34 -22.41
CA SER A 47 -1.56 9.97 -22.84
C SER A 47 -2.80 9.31 -23.46
N GLU A 48 -2.62 8.14 -24.05
CA GLU A 48 -3.71 7.35 -24.59
C GLU A 48 -4.75 7.03 -23.49
N GLY A 49 -6.04 7.25 -23.80
CA GLY A 49 -7.13 7.05 -22.82
C GLY A 49 -7.58 8.31 -22.08
N VAL A 50 -6.85 9.42 -22.15
CA VAL A 50 -7.30 10.71 -21.59
C VAL A 50 -8.39 11.28 -22.50
N ILE A 51 -9.60 11.51 -21.94
CA ILE A 51 -10.78 11.98 -22.69
C ILE A 51 -10.67 13.46 -23.03
N ASP A 52 -10.20 14.28 -22.09
CA ASP A 52 -10.11 15.75 -22.23
C ASP A 52 -8.65 16.19 -22.48
N LYS A 53 -8.12 15.81 -23.65
CA LYS A 53 -6.76 16.19 -24.07
C LYS A 53 -6.68 17.69 -24.32
N LYS A 54 -5.61 18.30 -23.81
CA LYS A 54 -5.34 19.72 -23.96
C LYS A 54 -4.36 19.96 -25.10
N SER A 55 -4.55 21.06 -25.83
CA SER A 55 -3.50 21.57 -26.70
C SER A 55 -2.27 22.03 -25.90
N VAL A 56 -1.13 22.17 -26.57
CA VAL A 56 0.12 22.66 -25.93
C VAL A 56 -0.12 24.00 -25.22
N ASN A 57 -0.85 24.94 -25.84
CA ASN A 57 -1.08 26.25 -25.26
C ASN A 57 -2.03 26.21 -24.06
N GLU A 58 -3.10 25.42 -24.10
CA GLU A 58 -4.00 25.25 -22.97
C GLU A 58 -3.28 24.61 -21.78
N TYR A 59 -2.46 23.59 -22.05
CA TYR A 59 -1.68 22.93 -21.02
C TYR A 59 -0.58 23.84 -20.46
N LEU A 60 0.05 24.67 -21.30
CA LEU A 60 1.06 25.63 -20.89
C LEU A 60 0.52 26.59 -19.80
N ASP A 61 -0.71 27.06 -19.95
CA ASP A 61 -1.34 27.94 -18.96
C ASP A 61 -1.56 27.23 -17.62
N LEU A 62 -2.01 25.96 -17.65
CA LEU A 62 -2.15 25.13 -16.45
C LEU A 62 -0.79 24.85 -15.80
N PHE A 63 0.23 24.56 -16.61
CA PHE A 63 1.57 24.28 -16.14
C PHE A 63 2.24 25.53 -15.52
N ILE A 64 2.00 26.71 -16.08
CA ILE A 64 2.41 27.97 -15.47
C ILE A 64 1.79 28.13 -14.07
N ASN A 65 0.49 27.88 -13.91
CA ASN A 65 -0.18 27.97 -12.62
C ASN A 65 0.42 26.98 -11.60
N TYR A 66 0.71 25.75 -12.03
CA TYR A 66 1.41 24.75 -11.24
C TYR A 66 2.78 25.27 -10.76
N LYS A 67 3.61 25.76 -11.68
CA LYS A 67 4.96 26.27 -11.35
C LYS A 67 4.94 27.52 -10.48
N LEU A 68 3.93 28.37 -10.61
CA LEU A 68 3.72 29.53 -9.71
C LEU A 68 3.45 29.10 -8.28
N LYS A 69 2.66 28.05 -8.07
CA LYS A 69 2.40 27.48 -6.75
C LYS A 69 3.65 26.85 -6.14
N VAL A 70 4.44 26.14 -6.95
CA VAL A 70 5.74 25.59 -6.54
C VAL A 70 6.68 26.72 -6.12
N GLN A 71 6.74 27.83 -6.91
CA GLN A 71 7.57 29.00 -6.55
C GLN A 71 7.14 29.60 -5.21
N ALA A 72 5.83 29.70 -4.96
CA ALA A 72 5.30 30.19 -3.69
C ALA A 72 5.68 29.28 -2.52
N ALA A 73 5.65 27.98 -2.71
CA ALA A 73 6.07 26.98 -1.72
C ALA A 73 7.58 27.10 -1.40
N MET A 74 8.40 27.27 -2.42
CA MET A 74 9.84 27.50 -2.26
C MET A 74 10.15 28.78 -1.51
N ASP A 75 9.45 29.89 -1.81
CA ASP A 75 9.58 31.15 -1.10
C ASP A 75 9.13 31.06 0.37
N ALA A 76 8.21 30.15 0.66
CA ALA A 76 7.76 29.83 2.01
C ALA A 76 8.65 28.79 2.71
N HIS A 77 9.76 28.36 2.08
CA HIS A 77 10.72 27.36 2.57
C HIS A 77 10.08 26.03 2.96
N LEU A 78 9.03 25.60 2.25
CA LEU A 78 8.33 24.33 2.54
C LEU A 78 9.21 23.10 2.22
N ASP A 79 10.20 23.23 1.34
CA ASP A 79 11.24 22.24 1.04
C ASP A 79 12.14 21.93 2.25
N THR A 80 12.17 22.82 3.26
CA THR A 80 12.95 22.61 4.48
C THR A 80 12.23 21.82 5.57
N LEU A 81 10.93 21.62 5.44
CA LEU A 81 10.12 20.87 6.40
C LEU A 81 10.59 19.44 6.55
N LYS A 82 10.60 18.95 7.79
CA LYS A 82 10.99 17.55 8.08
C LYS A 82 10.09 16.55 7.37
N SER A 83 8.78 16.79 7.36
CA SER A 83 7.79 15.95 6.67
C SER A 83 8.05 15.89 5.17
N PHE A 84 8.30 17.04 4.54
CA PHE A 84 8.65 17.12 3.12
C PHE A 84 9.91 16.32 2.80
N LYS A 85 10.99 16.56 3.55
CA LYS A 85 12.26 15.86 3.35
C LYS A 85 12.10 14.35 3.50
N GLN A 86 11.40 13.90 4.52
CA GLN A 86 11.15 12.48 4.76
C GLN A 86 10.40 11.84 3.59
N GLU A 87 9.34 12.48 3.14
CA GLU A 87 8.50 11.97 2.03
C GLU A 87 9.27 11.93 0.72
N PHE A 88 9.98 13.01 0.40
CA PHE A 88 10.80 13.09 -0.80
C PHE A 88 11.94 12.06 -0.81
N LEU A 89 12.63 11.88 0.32
CA LEU A 89 13.69 10.88 0.45
C LEU A 89 13.16 9.45 0.31
N ASN A 90 11.99 9.17 0.89
CA ASN A 90 11.35 7.86 0.73
C ASN A 90 11.07 7.54 -0.74
N TYR A 91 10.53 8.51 -1.48
CA TYR A 91 10.26 8.33 -2.91
C TYR A 91 11.53 8.16 -3.73
N ARG A 92 12.54 9.00 -3.48
CA ARG A 92 13.86 8.88 -4.12
C ARG A 92 14.44 7.49 -3.88
N ASP A 93 14.39 7.01 -2.65
CA ASP A 93 14.96 5.72 -2.27
C ASP A 93 14.28 4.56 -2.99
N GLN A 94 12.98 4.62 -3.21
CA GLN A 94 12.26 3.62 -4.01
C GLN A 94 12.81 3.54 -5.45
N GLN A 95 13.26 4.65 -6.02
CA GLN A 95 13.82 4.69 -7.38
C GLN A 95 15.32 4.28 -7.40
N VAL A 96 16.07 4.67 -6.39
CA VAL A 96 17.54 4.54 -6.38
C VAL A 96 18.01 3.23 -5.79
N ARG A 97 17.45 2.79 -4.65
CA ARG A 97 17.93 1.61 -3.91
C ARG A 97 18.00 0.33 -4.75
N PRO A 98 17.01 -0.02 -5.59
CA PRO A 98 17.11 -1.22 -6.42
C PRO A 98 18.28 -1.22 -7.40
N THR A 99 18.74 -0.02 -7.79
CA THR A 99 19.86 0.15 -8.74
C THR A 99 21.25 0.07 -8.08
N MET A 100 21.31 -0.05 -6.74
CA MET A 100 22.57 -0.12 -6.00
C MET A 100 23.24 -1.49 -6.10
N ILE A 101 22.49 -2.53 -6.45
CA ILE A 101 22.99 -3.89 -6.60
C ILE A 101 22.76 -4.40 -8.03
N SER A 102 23.58 -5.34 -8.41
CA SER A 102 23.51 -6.08 -9.66
C SER A 102 23.10 -7.54 -9.41
N ASP A 103 22.78 -8.27 -10.46
CA ASP A 103 22.56 -9.72 -10.37
C ASP A 103 23.80 -10.46 -9.82
N ALA A 104 25.01 -9.95 -10.06
CA ALA A 104 26.23 -10.50 -9.49
C ALA A 104 26.29 -10.34 -7.96
N ASP A 105 25.79 -9.23 -7.40
CA ASP A 105 25.72 -9.03 -5.95
C ASP A 105 24.75 -10.03 -5.30
N VAL A 106 23.59 -10.27 -5.93
CA VAL A 106 22.60 -11.27 -5.48
C VAL A 106 23.15 -12.68 -5.60
N GLU A 107 23.82 -13.00 -6.70
CA GLU A 107 24.47 -14.29 -6.92
C GLU A 107 25.58 -14.56 -5.87
N ALA A 108 26.35 -13.53 -5.51
CA ALA A 108 27.38 -13.65 -4.47
C ALA A 108 26.78 -14.02 -3.11
N GLU A 109 25.65 -13.41 -2.76
CA GLU A 109 24.90 -13.74 -1.54
C GLU A 109 24.32 -15.15 -1.61
N ALA A 110 23.72 -15.56 -2.74
CA ALA A 110 23.21 -16.90 -2.94
C ALA A 110 24.32 -17.95 -2.72
N ARG A 111 25.51 -17.71 -3.25
CA ARG A 111 26.66 -18.61 -3.03
C ARG A 111 27.17 -18.59 -1.58
N ARG A 112 27.05 -17.47 -0.88
CA ARG A 112 27.37 -17.38 0.55
C ARG A 112 26.42 -18.24 1.36
N LEU A 113 25.11 -18.08 1.16
CA LEU A 113 24.06 -18.87 1.81
C LEU A 113 24.21 -20.37 1.53
N TYR A 114 24.49 -20.71 0.28
CA TYR A 114 24.78 -22.09 -0.11
C TYR A 114 25.93 -22.68 0.69
N ARG A 115 27.09 -22.01 0.74
CA ARG A 115 28.26 -22.52 1.45
C ARG A 115 28.00 -22.70 2.95
N GLU A 116 27.31 -21.75 3.57
CA GLU A 116 26.95 -21.85 4.99
C GLU A 116 26.02 -23.04 5.24
N THR A 117 24.97 -23.19 4.42
CA THR A 117 24.03 -24.32 4.52
C THR A 117 24.75 -25.66 4.26
N GLN A 118 25.55 -25.73 3.22
CA GLN A 118 26.33 -26.93 2.89
C GLN A 118 27.26 -27.35 4.04
N GLN A 119 27.99 -26.37 4.59
CA GLN A 119 28.88 -26.65 5.73
C GLN A 119 28.09 -27.16 6.95
N GLN A 120 26.98 -26.52 7.26
CA GLN A 120 26.12 -26.94 8.38
C GLN A 120 25.54 -28.33 8.19
N VAL A 121 24.98 -28.60 7.01
CA VAL A 121 24.35 -29.88 6.70
C VAL A 121 25.40 -31.02 6.72
N ASN A 122 26.53 -30.82 6.02
CA ASN A 122 27.57 -31.86 5.93
C ASN A 122 28.27 -32.09 7.27
N ALA A 123 28.49 -31.04 8.08
CA ALA A 123 29.02 -31.17 9.45
C ALA A 123 28.08 -31.96 10.36
N ASN A 124 26.76 -31.85 10.13
CA ASN A 124 25.76 -32.63 10.87
C ASN A 124 25.54 -34.04 10.31
N GLY A 125 26.34 -34.45 9.32
CA GLY A 125 26.31 -35.79 8.71
C GLY A 125 25.48 -35.92 7.45
N GLY A 126 25.15 -34.80 6.74
CA GLY A 126 24.49 -34.82 5.46
C GLY A 126 22.97 -34.96 5.52
N LEU A 127 22.40 -35.54 4.48
CA LEU A 127 20.96 -35.71 4.26
C LEU A 127 20.61 -37.18 4.17
N TRP A 128 19.57 -37.59 4.89
CA TRP A 128 19.02 -38.97 4.83
C TRP A 128 17.75 -38.95 3.99
N ARG A 129 17.73 -39.82 2.96
CA ARG A 129 16.53 -40.08 2.18
C ARG A 129 15.88 -41.35 2.67
N CYS A 130 14.67 -41.27 3.16
CA CYS A 130 13.92 -42.42 3.61
C CYS A 130 12.43 -42.31 3.29
N SER A 131 11.76 -43.44 3.32
CA SER A 131 10.31 -43.53 3.29
C SER A 131 9.83 -44.09 4.61
N HIS A 132 8.63 -43.74 5.04
CA HIS A 132 8.04 -44.33 6.23
C HIS A 132 6.57 -44.73 6.07
N ILE A 133 6.15 -45.67 6.92
CA ILE A 133 4.75 -46.01 7.15
C ILE A 133 4.49 -45.72 8.63
N LEU A 134 3.54 -44.85 8.90
CA LEU A 134 3.11 -44.50 10.25
C LEU A 134 1.79 -45.20 10.57
N ILE A 135 1.79 -46.10 11.54
CA ILE A 135 0.56 -46.57 12.16
C ILE A 135 0.25 -45.68 13.34
N GLY A 136 -0.67 -44.73 13.08
CA GLY A 136 -0.95 -43.59 13.97
C GLY A 136 -1.50 -44.05 15.32
N MET A 137 -1.00 -43.40 16.36
CA MET A 137 -1.52 -43.47 17.73
C MET A 137 -1.48 -42.07 18.30
N ASN A 138 -2.26 -41.83 19.34
CA ASN A 138 -2.25 -40.56 20.08
C ASN A 138 -2.12 -40.82 21.59
N GLN A 139 -1.83 -39.78 22.34
CA GLN A 139 -1.64 -39.85 23.80
C GLN A 139 -2.88 -40.33 24.59
N ARG A 140 -4.03 -40.45 23.93
CA ARG A 140 -5.27 -40.97 24.55
C ARG A 140 -5.63 -42.37 24.08
N SER A 141 -4.77 -43.00 23.28
CA SER A 141 -4.99 -44.36 22.78
C SER A 141 -5.04 -45.33 23.99
N THR A 142 -6.01 -46.24 23.93
CA THR A 142 -6.17 -47.28 24.96
C THR A 142 -5.12 -48.36 24.79
N LYS A 143 -4.91 -49.21 25.80
CA LYS A 143 -4.00 -50.35 25.69
C LYS A 143 -4.36 -51.32 24.57
N ASP A 144 -5.64 -51.53 24.33
CA ASP A 144 -6.11 -52.40 23.24
C ASP A 144 -5.80 -51.82 21.87
N GLU A 145 -5.95 -50.47 21.72
CA GLU A 145 -5.54 -49.76 20.51
C GLU A 145 -4.03 -49.80 20.26
N GLU A 146 -3.23 -49.68 21.35
CA GLU A 146 -1.77 -49.84 21.27
C GLU A 146 -1.37 -51.22 20.82
N VAL A 147 -2.00 -52.26 21.34
CA VAL A 147 -1.77 -53.65 20.95
C VAL A 147 -2.17 -53.90 19.51
N ALA A 148 -3.34 -53.40 19.11
CA ALA A 148 -3.81 -53.48 17.73
C ALA A 148 -2.86 -52.77 16.75
N ALA A 149 -2.41 -51.56 17.07
CA ALA A 149 -1.43 -50.82 16.25
C ALA A 149 -0.11 -51.55 16.14
N LYS A 150 0.39 -52.14 17.22
CA LYS A 150 1.60 -52.95 17.20
C LYS A 150 1.46 -54.19 16.32
N VAL A 151 0.37 -54.95 16.48
CA VAL A 151 0.07 -56.13 15.66
C VAL A 151 0.00 -55.77 14.19
N LEU A 152 -0.65 -54.67 13.84
CA LEU A 152 -0.72 -54.18 12.46
C LEU A 152 0.68 -53.81 11.92
N ALA A 153 1.47 -53.07 12.70
CA ALA A 153 2.82 -52.66 12.30
C ALA A 153 3.74 -53.91 12.12
N ASP A 154 3.67 -54.88 13.01
CA ASP A 154 4.42 -56.15 12.89
C ASP A 154 3.98 -56.96 11.65
N SER A 155 2.67 -56.98 11.35
CA SER A 155 2.14 -57.65 10.17
C SER A 155 2.64 -56.98 8.88
N ILE A 156 2.62 -55.62 8.82
CA ILE A 156 3.14 -54.84 7.68
C ILE A 156 4.65 -55.10 7.52
N TYR A 157 5.41 -55.06 8.60
CA TYR A 157 6.84 -55.37 8.56
C TYR A 157 7.10 -56.76 8.04
N THR A 158 6.34 -57.75 8.50
CA THR A 158 6.46 -59.15 8.01
C THR A 158 6.16 -59.24 6.53
N ALA A 159 5.09 -58.58 6.05
CA ALA A 159 4.78 -58.57 4.61
C ALA A 159 5.92 -57.92 3.80
N LEU A 160 6.52 -56.84 4.29
CA LEU A 160 7.67 -56.17 3.64
C LEU A 160 8.90 -57.09 3.58
N LYS A 161 9.15 -57.86 4.63
CA LYS A 161 10.25 -58.87 4.65
C LYS A 161 10.02 -60.01 3.66
N HIS A 162 8.76 -60.28 3.29
CA HIS A 162 8.40 -61.27 2.25
C HIS A 162 8.23 -60.66 0.86
N GLY A 163 8.68 -59.41 0.67
CA GLY A 163 8.76 -58.77 -0.67
C GLY A 163 7.54 -57.95 -1.07
N ALA A 164 6.64 -57.63 -0.13
CA ALA A 164 5.55 -56.70 -0.43
C ALA A 164 6.11 -55.32 -0.78
N ASP A 165 5.41 -54.60 -1.67
CA ASP A 165 5.79 -53.27 -2.10
C ASP A 165 5.56 -52.23 -0.99
N PHE A 166 6.63 -51.51 -0.63
CA PHE A 166 6.59 -50.52 0.43
C PHE A 166 5.63 -49.36 0.12
N ALA A 167 5.64 -48.85 -1.10
CA ALA A 167 4.83 -47.72 -1.50
C ALA A 167 3.33 -48.07 -1.52
N VAL A 168 2.98 -49.27 -1.89
CA VAL A 168 1.61 -49.80 -1.84
C VAL A 168 1.12 -49.88 -0.41
N LEU A 169 1.94 -50.41 0.51
CA LEU A 169 1.56 -50.49 1.93
C LEU A 169 1.52 -49.14 2.61
N ALA A 170 2.42 -48.20 2.24
CA ALA A 170 2.39 -46.85 2.72
C ALA A 170 1.09 -46.12 2.32
N LYS A 171 0.69 -46.18 1.05
CA LYS A 171 -0.57 -45.61 0.56
C LYS A 171 -1.80 -46.19 1.25
N ARG A 172 -1.74 -47.46 1.63
CA ARG A 172 -2.88 -48.17 2.22
C ARG A 172 -3.02 -47.96 3.73
N TYR A 173 -1.89 -47.91 4.45
CA TYR A 173 -1.90 -48.02 5.91
C TYR A 173 -1.28 -46.83 6.64
N SER A 174 -0.50 -45.97 5.96
CA SER A 174 0.14 -44.88 6.64
C SER A 174 -0.85 -43.79 7.07
N ALA A 175 -0.81 -43.40 8.34
CA ALA A 175 -1.56 -42.28 8.89
C ALA A 175 -0.94 -40.92 8.53
N ASP A 176 0.32 -40.89 8.04
CA ASP A 176 0.90 -39.67 7.45
C ASP A 176 0.42 -39.50 6.00
N ALA A 177 -0.71 -38.83 5.86
CA ALA A 177 -1.32 -38.61 4.55
C ALA A 177 -0.41 -37.84 3.57
N SER A 178 0.50 -37.01 4.07
CA SER A 178 1.39 -36.20 3.27
C SER A 178 2.44 -36.99 2.52
N SER A 179 3.00 -38.05 3.15
CA SER A 179 3.94 -38.95 2.54
C SER A 179 3.26 -40.18 1.95
N ALA A 180 2.15 -40.64 2.52
CA ALA A 180 1.43 -41.84 2.04
C ALA A 180 1.12 -41.79 0.53
N VAL A 181 0.61 -40.66 0.03
CA VAL A 181 0.28 -40.45 -1.40
C VAL A 181 1.51 -40.60 -2.31
N LYS A 182 2.70 -40.34 -1.76
CA LYS A 182 4.02 -40.51 -2.42
C LYS A 182 4.70 -41.84 -2.10
N GLY A 183 3.95 -42.83 -1.62
CA GLY A 183 4.50 -44.12 -1.23
C GLY A 183 5.31 -44.09 0.05
N GLY A 184 5.06 -43.16 0.93
CA GLY A 184 5.75 -42.95 2.21
C GLY A 184 7.04 -42.15 2.11
N GLU A 185 7.41 -41.64 0.93
CA GLU A 185 8.64 -40.88 0.73
C GLU A 185 8.61 -39.55 1.49
N LEU A 186 9.65 -39.33 2.30
CA LEU A 186 9.85 -38.09 3.05
C LEU A 186 10.82 -37.17 2.31
N PRO A 187 10.70 -35.83 2.52
CA PRO A 187 11.77 -34.93 2.12
C PRO A 187 13.09 -35.35 2.74
N PRO A 188 14.24 -35.00 2.12
CA PRO A 188 15.55 -35.27 2.72
C PRO A 188 15.64 -34.73 4.14
N LEU A 189 16.04 -35.56 5.09
CA LEU A 189 16.05 -35.24 6.52
C LEU A 189 17.47 -34.96 7.01
N GLN A 190 17.58 -34.07 7.99
CA GLN A 190 18.81 -33.82 8.75
C GLN A 190 18.66 -34.31 10.19
N LYS A 191 19.79 -34.54 10.88
CA LYS A 191 19.78 -34.78 12.32
C LYS A 191 19.05 -33.68 13.07
N GLY A 192 18.23 -34.05 14.05
CA GLY A 192 17.45 -33.15 14.87
C GLY A 192 16.11 -32.70 14.27
N GLN A 193 15.75 -33.14 13.07
CA GLN A 193 14.48 -32.79 12.42
C GLN A 193 13.32 -33.74 12.73
N THR A 194 13.60 -34.89 13.31
CA THR A 194 12.59 -35.91 13.64
C THR A 194 12.62 -36.25 15.15
N VAL A 195 11.60 -37.01 15.60
CA VAL A 195 11.58 -37.50 16.98
C VAL A 195 12.73 -38.50 17.20
N LYS A 196 13.25 -38.55 18.41
CA LYS A 196 14.47 -39.29 18.78
C LYS A 196 14.42 -40.74 18.39
N GLU A 197 13.27 -41.38 18.56
CA GLU A 197 13.07 -42.80 18.25
C GLU A 197 13.16 -43.07 16.74
N PHE A 198 12.52 -42.20 15.96
CA PHE A 198 12.61 -42.28 14.49
C PHE A 198 14.04 -42.02 14.00
N GLU A 199 14.67 -40.94 14.53
CA GLU A 199 16.05 -40.60 14.16
C GLU A 199 17.04 -41.72 14.48
N ALA A 200 16.97 -42.27 15.68
CA ALA A 200 17.85 -43.35 16.09
C ALA A 200 17.72 -44.57 15.15
N ALA A 201 16.49 -44.94 14.80
CA ALA A 201 16.24 -46.02 13.86
C ALA A 201 16.74 -45.68 12.47
N MET A 202 16.43 -44.48 11.97
CA MET A 202 16.89 -44.01 10.66
C MET A 202 18.42 -44.07 10.53
N LEU A 203 19.13 -43.54 11.51
CA LEU A 203 20.59 -43.49 11.53
C LEU A 203 21.26 -44.89 11.63
N SER A 204 20.53 -45.90 12.10
CA SER A 204 21.04 -47.29 12.18
C SER A 204 20.92 -48.11 10.89
N LEU A 205 20.11 -47.61 9.93
CA LEU A 205 19.81 -48.35 8.70
C LEU A 205 20.84 -48.06 7.60
N LYS A 206 21.17 -49.09 6.85
CA LYS A 206 21.91 -48.98 5.60
C LYS A 206 20.94 -48.78 4.41
N PRO A 207 21.41 -48.22 3.30
CA PRO A 207 20.59 -48.11 2.10
C PRO A 207 19.94 -49.45 1.71
N GLY A 208 18.63 -49.42 1.46
CA GLY A 208 17.80 -50.60 1.15
C GLY A 208 17.22 -51.32 2.35
N GLU A 209 17.69 -51.05 3.57
CA GLU A 209 17.18 -51.72 4.77
C GLU A 209 15.86 -51.10 5.24
N ILE A 210 15.07 -51.95 5.93
CA ILE A 210 13.78 -51.57 6.54
C ILE A 210 13.87 -51.82 8.04
N SER A 211 13.50 -50.79 8.83
CA SER A 211 13.47 -50.90 10.28
C SER A 211 12.40 -51.89 10.77
N ARG A 212 12.58 -52.46 11.94
CA ARG A 212 11.46 -52.99 12.72
C ARG A 212 10.51 -51.83 13.06
N PRO A 213 9.23 -52.14 13.41
CA PRO A 213 8.33 -51.10 13.95
C PRO A 213 8.95 -50.38 15.13
N VAL A 214 9.05 -49.05 15.07
CA VAL A 214 9.64 -48.14 16.06
C VAL A 214 8.54 -47.33 16.68
N LEU A 215 8.36 -47.44 17.98
CA LEU A 215 7.36 -46.67 18.71
C LEU A 215 7.84 -45.23 18.95
N SER A 216 6.99 -44.26 18.66
CA SER A 216 7.17 -42.84 18.94
C SER A 216 5.90 -42.26 19.57
N PRO A 217 5.89 -40.98 19.99
CA PRO A 217 4.67 -40.30 20.44
C PRO A 217 3.53 -40.23 19.40
N PHE A 218 3.82 -40.48 18.11
CA PHE A 218 2.85 -40.45 17.02
C PHE A 218 2.32 -41.85 16.63
N GLY A 219 2.94 -42.91 17.13
CA GLY A 219 2.61 -44.29 16.80
C GLY A 219 3.82 -45.09 16.36
N TYR A 220 3.57 -46.22 15.67
CA TYR A 220 4.63 -47.07 15.15
C TYR A 220 5.08 -46.67 13.74
N HIS A 221 6.36 -46.40 13.60
CA HIS A 221 7.00 -46.14 12.30
C HIS A 221 7.70 -47.35 11.76
N ILE A 222 7.53 -47.66 10.49
CA ILE A 222 8.37 -48.57 9.73
C ILE A 222 9.12 -47.71 8.72
N ILE A 223 10.44 -47.70 8.79
CA ILE A 223 11.30 -46.81 8.01
C ILE A 223 12.08 -47.63 6.99
N LYS A 224 12.08 -47.22 5.72
CA LYS A 224 12.92 -47.76 4.65
C LYS A 224 13.97 -46.73 4.28
N MET A 225 15.25 -47.08 4.43
CA MET A 225 16.35 -46.20 4.04
C MET A 225 16.56 -46.29 2.53
N ALA A 226 16.52 -45.16 1.86
CA ALA A 226 16.84 -45.03 0.44
C ALA A 226 18.32 -44.70 0.21
N GLY A 227 18.86 -43.78 1.04
CA GLY A 227 20.26 -43.39 0.93
C GLY A 227 20.64 -42.29 1.89
N HIS A 228 21.92 -41.99 1.85
CA HIS A 228 22.53 -40.90 2.62
C HIS A 228 23.49 -40.16 1.67
N GLU A 229 23.43 -38.82 1.65
CA GLU A 229 24.19 -38.02 0.72
C GLU A 229 24.60 -36.67 1.35
N ASP A 230 25.63 -36.07 0.78
CA ASP A 230 26.00 -34.68 1.10
C ASP A 230 24.98 -33.70 0.56
N PHE A 231 25.06 -32.45 1.04
CA PHE A 231 24.22 -31.39 0.52
C PHE A 231 24.42 -31.24 -0.99
N PRO A 232 23.32 -31.11 -1.78
CA PRO A 232 23.39 -31.09 -3.25
C PRO A 232 24.28 -29.99 -3.82
N PRO A 233 24.84 -30.16 -5.04
CA PRO A 233 25.62 -29.10 -5.71
C PRO A 233 24.83 -27.81 -5.89
N TYR A 234 25.53 -26.68 -5.90
CA TYR A 234 24.92 -25.34 -6.03
C TYR A 234 23.93 -25.21 -7.18
N ASP A 235 24.29 -25.71 -8.36
CA ASP A 235 23.45 -25.53 -9.55
C ASP A 235 22.10 -26.23 -9.44
N SER A 236 21.98 -27.29 -8.64
CA SER A 236 20.72 -28.00 -8.42
C SER A 236 19.79 -27.32 -7.42
N VAL A 237 20.33 -26.48 -6.53
CA VAL A 237 19.57 -25.79 -5.48
C VAL A 237 19.53 -24.25 -5.67
N ARG A 238 20.21 -23.76 -6.70
CA ARG A 238 20.31 -22.32 -6.98
C ARG A 238 18.95 -21.64 -7.09
N ALA A 239 18.01 -22.25 -7.80
CA ALA A 239 16.67 -21.69 -7.98
C ALA A 239 15.93 -21.54 -6.64
N ASP A 240 16.04 -22.55 -5.77
CA ASP A 240 15.41 -22.53 -4.43
C ASP A 240 16.04 -21.45 -3.52
N ILE A 241 17.37 -21.29 -3.60
CA ILE A 241 18.09 -20.24 -2.86
C ILE A 241 17.68 -18.85 -3.34
N MET A 242 17.58 -18.63 -4.66
CA MET A 242 17.13 -17.36 -5.22
C MET A 242 15.69 -17.05 -4.79
N GLN A 243 14.80 -18.04 -4.84
CA GLN A 243 13.44 -17.90 -4.34
C GLN A 243 13.42 -17.58 -2.83
N PHE A 244 14.29 -18.20 -2.04
CA PHE A 244 14.42 -17.92 -0.61
C PHE A 244 14.87 -16.47 -0.36
N ILE A 245 15.85 -15.97 -1.12
CA ILE A 245 16.31 -14.57 -1.07
C ILE A 245 15.13 -13.63 -1.31
N ASP A 246 14.32 -13.89 -2.33
CA ASP A 246 13.18 -13.05 -2.69
C ASP A 246 12.06 -13.12 -1.64
N MET A 247 11.67 -14.32 -1.22
CA MET A 247 10.61 -14.50 -0.21
C MET A 247 10.97 -13.91 1.16
N ARG A 248 12.25 -13.89 1.52
CA ARG A 248 12.73 -13.34 2.78
C ARG A 248 13.09 -11.85 2.71
N GLY A 249 12.95 -11.23 1.56
CA GLY A 249 13.30 -9.82 1.36
C GLY A 249 14.78 -9.53 1.56
N LEU A 250 15.66 -10.52 1.31
CA LEU A 250 17.10 -10.36 1.54
C LEU A 250 17.74 -9.39 0.56
N ARG A 251 17.08 -9.05 -0.57
CA ARG A 251 17.59 -8.03 -1.50
C ARG A 251 17.82 -6.69 -0.81
N ASP A 252 16.90 -6.27 0.09
CA ASP A 252 17.07 -5.02 0.84
C ASP A 252 18.29 -5.05 1.76
N GLN A 253 18.60 -6.21 2.35
CA GLN A 253 19.81 -6.38 3.16
C GLN A 253 21.08 -6.32 2.31
N ILE A 254 21.06 -6.92 1.11
CA ILE A 254 22.20 -6.84 0.16
C ILE A 254 22.42 -5.37 -0.26
N ILE A 255 21.34 -4.63 -0.53
CA ILE A 255 21.38 -3.20 -0.84
C ILE A 255 22.01 -2.41 0.31
N ASP A 256 21.56 -2.63 1.54
CA ASP A 256 22.08 -1.93 2.71
C ASP A 256 23.56 -2.22 2.94
N GLN A 257 23.99 -3.47 2.81
CA GLN A 257 25.40 -3.86 2.91
C GLN A 257 26.23 -3.21 1.81
N LYS A 258 25.69 -3.13 0.58
CA LYS A 258 26.38 -2.47 -0.54
C LYS A 258 26.56 -0.97 -0.28
N ILE A 259 25.50 -0.29 0.17
CA ILE A 259 25.54 1.14 0.51
C ILE A 259 26.54 1.38 1.64
N ASP A 260 26.54 0.54 2.70
CA ASP A 260 27.50 0.63 3.80
C ASP A 260 28.94 0.44 3.33
N SER A 261 29.16 -0.53 2.45
CA SER A 261 30.48 -0.76 1.85
C SER A 261 30.96 0.45 1.04
N LEU A 262 30.08 1.01 0.19
CA LEU A 262 30.37 2.19 -0.61
C LEU A 262 30.66 3.43 0.27
N ALA A 263 29.90 3.63 1.33
CA ALA A 263 30.13 4.73 2.26
C ALA A 263 31.50 4.60 2.97
N LYS A 264 31.86 3.40 3.42
CA LYS A 264 33.19 3.12 4.02
C LYS A 264 34.32 3.35 3.03
N GLN A 265 34.18 2.92 1.77
CA GLN A 265 35.19 3.09 0.72
C GLN A 265 35.38 4.56 0.34
N ALA A 266 34.32 5.35 0.37
CA ALA A 266 34.36 6.78 0.04
C ALA A 266 35.03 7.64 1.11
N GLY A 267 35.27 7.11 2.30
CA GLY A 267 36.02 7.74 3.37
C GLY A 267 35.23 8.09 4.62
N SER A 268 35.94 8.49 5.68
CA SER A 268 35.30 8.86 6.95
C SER A 268 34.41 10.10 6.80
N GLY A 269 33.17 9.99 7.28
CA GLY A 269 32.20 11.09 7.22
C GLY A 269 31.23 11.05 6.03
N VAL A 270 31.41 10.13 5.08
CA VAL A 270 30.46 9.94 4.00
C VAL A 270 29.26 9.13 4.52
N THR A 271 28.08 9.70 4.38
CA THR A 271 26.80 9.09 4.84
C THR A 271 26.17 8.24 3.75
N LYS A 272 25.31 7.30 4.16
CA LYS A 272 24.43 6.54 3.22
C LYS A 272 23.62 7.47 2.32
N GLU A 273 23.12 8.55 2.89
CA GLU A 273 22.37 9.59 2.21
C GLU A 273 23.16 10.21 1.04
N GLN A 274 24.41 10.52 1.27
CA GLN A 274 25.29 11.07 0.22
C GLN A 274 25.58 10.05 -0.89
N ILE A 275 25.69 8.75 -0.57
CA ILE A 275 25.84 7.69 -1.57
C ILE A 275 24.59 7.60 -2.45
N LEU A 276 23.40 7.59 -1.84
CA LEU A 276 22.14 7.53 -2.59
C LEU A 276 21.89 8.78 -3.42
N SER A 277 22.21 9.98 -2.87
CA SER A 277 22.08 11.23 -3.61
C SER A 277 23.05 11.31 -4.80
N LYS A 278 24.27 10.82 -4.64
CA LYS A 278 25.21 10.72 -5.76
C LYS A 278 24.70 9.75 -6.83
N ARG A 279 24.20 8.59 -6.40
CA ARG A 279 23.64 7.60 -7.34
C ARG A 279 22.48 8.19 -8.13
N LEU A 280 21.57 8.93 -7.47
CA LEU A 280 20.48 9.62 -8.15
C LEU A 280 21.03 10.59 -9.21
N ALA A 281 21.98 11.45 -8.84
CA ALA A 281 22.57 12.43 -9.79
C ALA A 281 23.17 11.74 -11.03
N ASP A 282 23.91 10.63 -10.83
CA ASP A 282 24.48 9.83 -11.92
C ASP A 282 23.40 9.19 -12.83
N MET A 283 22.25 8.87 -12.25
CA MET A 283 21.10 8.32 -13.00
C MET A 283 20.36 9.40 -13.77
N GLU A 284 20.12 10.56 -13.16
CA GLU A 284 19.44 11.71 -13.77
C GLU A 284 20.24 12.31 -14.93
N GLU A 285 21.55 12.29 -14.84
CA GLU A 285 22.43 12.71 -15.95
C GLU A 285 22.20 11.87 -17.22
N LYS A 286 21.96 10.56 -17.02
CA LYS A 286 21.82 9.59 -18.11
C LYS A 286 20.38 9.37 -18.55
N ASN A 287 19.39 9.78 -17.74
CA ASN A 287 17.97 9.53 -17.99
C ASN A 287 17.14 10.78 -17.68
N ALA A 288 16.78 11.50 -18.74
CA ALA A 288 15.99 12.72 -18.65
C ALA A 288 14.57 12.45 -18.10
N ASP A 289 13.96 11.30 -18.42
CA ASP A 289 12.64 10.94 -17.92
C ASP A 289 12.65 10.72 -16.40
N LEU A 290 13.69 10.04 -15.90
CA LEU A 290 13.86 9.87 -14.44
C LEU A 290 14.06 11.22 -13.76
N ARG A 291 14.90 12.10 -14.31
CA ARG A 291 15.11 13.45 -13.79
C ARG A 291 13.77 14.22 -13.70
N ASN A 292 12.98 14.18 -14.77
CA ASN A 292 11.69 14.86 -14.82
C ASN A 292 10.67 14.23 -13.87
N LEU A 293 10.68 12.91 -13.70
CA LEU A 293 9.86 12.19 -12.73
C LEU A 293 10.17 12.62 -11.28
N ILE A 294 11.43 12.63 -10.91
CA ILE A 294 11.88 13.04 -9.56
C ILE A 294 11.51 14.51 -9.30
N LYS A 295 11.73 15.36 -10.29
CA LYS A 295 11.39 16.78 -10.22
C LYS A 295 9.88 17.01 -10.10
N GLU A 296 9.07 16.29 -10.89
CA GLU A 296 7.61 16.36 -10.81
C GLU A 296 7.12 15.95 -9.42
N TYR A 297 7.69 14.90 -8.84
CA TYR A 297 7.32 14.46 -7.49
C TYR A 297 7.69 15.51 -6.43
N HIS A 298 8.92 16.03 -6.47
CA HIS A 298 9.38 17.10 -5.59
C HIS A 298 8.45 18.32 -5.66
N ASP A 299 8.21 18.82 -6.86
CA ASP A 299 7.40 20.00 -7.09
C ASP A 299 5.91 19.76 -6.76
N GLY A 300 5.43 18.52 -6.99
CA GLY A 300 4.08 18.08 -6.63
C GLY A 300 3.84 18.12 -5.11
N LEU A 301 4.79 17.61 -4.33
CA LEU A 301 4.71 17.69 -2.85
C LEU A 301 4.64 19.15 -2.37
N LEU A 302 5.46 20.02 -2.94
CA LEU A 302 5.47 21.46 -2.61
C LEU A 302 4.14 22.11 -2.96
N MET A 303 3.62 21.85 -4.15
CA MET A 303 2.34 22.38 -4.62
C MET A 303 1.18 21.94 -3.74
N ILE A 304 1.12 20.64 -3.37
CA ILE A 304 0.09 20.09 -2.48
C ILE A 304 0.14 20.76 -1.10
N GLU A 305 1.31 20.82 -0.49
CA GLU A 305 1.48 21.40 0.85
C GLU A 305 1.10 22.90 0.86
N MET A 306 1.49 23.64 -0.17
CA MET A 306 1.14 25.06 -0.29
C MET A 306 -0.37 25.25 -0.56
N SER A 307 -0.97 24.41 -1.40
CA SER A 307 -2.41 24.44 -1.68
C SER A 307 -3.24 24.10 -0.43
N ASN A 308 -2.80 23.11 0.36
CA ASN A 308 -3.42 22.79 1.64
C ASN A 308 -3.48 24.02 2.55
N ARG A 309 -2.36 24.70 2.76
CA ARG A 309 -2.25 25.86 3.65
C ARG A 309 -3.03 27.08 3.16
N THR A 310 -3.04 27.29 1.85
CA THR A 310 -3.57 28.53 1.26
C THR A 310 -5.04 28.43 0.90
N VAL A 311 -5.49 27.25 0.44
CA VAL A 311 -6.84 27.08 -0.13
C VAL A 311 -7.65 26.02 0.61
N TRP A 312 -7.19 24.78 0.67
CA TRP A 312 -8.06 23.65 1.06
C TRP A 312 -8.40 23.65 2.55
N ASP A 313 -7.38 23.82 3.41
CA ASP A 313 -7.59 23.94 4.86
C ASP A 313 -8.41 25.18 5.21
N LYS A 314 -8.20 26.28 4.48
CA LYS A 314 -8.96 27.50 4.66
C LYS A 314 -10.41 27.28 4.24
N ALA A 315 -10.66 26.75 3.04
CA ALA A 315 -12.01 26.46 2.56
C ALA A 315 -12.78 25.50 3.51
N ALA A 316 -12.09 24.54 4.12
CA ALA A 316 -12.71 23.58 5.02
C ALA A 316 -13.07 24.15 6.40
N LYS A 317 -12.34 25.17 6.89
CA LYS A 317 -12.38 25.63 8.29
C LYS A 317 -12.89 27.08 8.46
N ASP A 318 -12.97 27.85 7.39
CA ASP A 318 -13.37 29.27 7.40
C ASP A 318 -14.90 29.41 7.40
N GLU A 319 -15.53 29.13 8.54
CA GLU A 319 -17.01 29.22 8.67
C GLU A 319 -17.55 30.57 8.29
N ALA A 320 -16.87 31.65 8.65
CA ALA A 320 -17.30 33.02 8.33
C ALA A 320 -17.21 33.31 6.82
N GLY A 321 -16.12 32.85 6.17
CA GLY A 321 -15.94 32.96 4.73
C GLY A 321 -16.97 32.15 3.95
N LEU A 322 -17.23 30.91 4.40
CA LEU A 322 -18.24 30.04 3.80
C LEU A 322 -19.66 30.64 3.90
N GLU A 323 -20.03 31.17 5.06
CA GLU A 323 -21.35 31.81 5.23
C GLU A 323 -21.49 33.10 4.40
N ALA A 324 -20.42 33.91 4.33
CA ALA A 324 -20.38 35.09 3.46
C ALA A 324 -20.50 34.71 1.97
N TYR A 325 -19.76 33.69 1.55
CA TYR A 325 -19.81 33.14 0.19
C TYR A 325 -21.23 32.64 -0.15
N PHE A 326 -21.81 31.81 0.72
CA PHE A 326 -23.17 31.31 0.53
C PHE A 326 -24.18 32.46 0.43
N SER A 327 -24.11 33.44 1.32
CA SER A 327 -25.03 34.60 1.34
C SER A 327 -24.96 35.37 0.02
N LYS A 328 -23.75 35.63 -0.49
CA LYS A 328 -23.51 36.30 -1.76
C LYS A 328 -24.03 35.51 -2.96
N HIS A 329 -23.87 34.18 -2.93
CA HIS A 329 -24.17 33.30 -4.04
C HIS A 329 -25.45 32.46 -3.83
N LYS A 330 -26.27 32.74 -2.81
CA LYS A 330 -27.44 31.94 -2.41
C LYS A 330 -28.35 31.57 -3.59
N LYS A 331 -28.52 32.46 -4.57
CA LYS A 331 -29.38 32.25 -5.75
C LYS A 331 -28.88 31.13 -6.67
N GLN A 332 -27.62 30.72 -6.57
CA GLN A 332 -27.03 29.63 -7.39
C GLN A 332 -27.42 28.29 -6.82
N TYR A 333 -27.63 28.16 -5.50
CA TYR A 333 -27.98 26.92 -4.81
C TYR A 333 -29.48 26.64 -4.89
N LYS A 334 -29.95 26.26 -6.08
CA LYS A 334 -31.35 25.90 -6.33
C LYS A 334 -31.50 24.41 -6.51
N TRP A 335 -32.60 23.88 -6.07
CA TRP A 335 -32.99 22.51 -6.34
C TRP A 335 -34.10 22.49 -7.41
N SER A 336 -34.05 21.49 -8.29
CA SER A 336 -35.08 21.27 -9.29
C SER A 336 -36.41 20.84 -8.68
N GLU A 337 -36.34 20.16 -7.52
CA GLU A 337 -37.50 19.64 -6.80
C GLU A 337 -37.37 19.90 -5.28
N PRO A 338 -38.51 20.05 -4.58
CA PRO A 338 -38.50 20.15 -3.11
C PRO A 338 -37.87 18.94 -2.45
N ARG A 339 -37.14 19.16 -1.37
CA ARG A 339 -36.51 18.12 -0.55
C ARG A 339 -37.16 18.04 0.82
N PHE A 340 -37.01 16.90 1.48
CA PHE A 340 -37.42 16.73 2.87
C PHE A 340 -36.20 16.86 3.79
N LYS A 341 -36.20 17.90 4.62
CA LYS A 341 -35.20 18.10 5.67
C LYS A 341 -35.72 17.53 6.97
N GLY A 342 -35.12 16.41 7.43
CA GLY A 342 -35.67 15.70 8.58
C GLY A 342 -34.95 14.40 8.90
N ILE A 343 -35.67 13.53 9.57
CA ILE A 343 -35.24 12.18 9.92
C ILE A 343 -36.28 11.16 9.45
N ALA A 344 -35.77 9.99 8.97
CA ALA A 344 -36.49 8.74 8.96
C ALA A 344 -35.97 7.89 10.13
N TYR A 345 -36.83 7.33 10.94
CA TYR A 345 -36.42 6.60 12.12
C TYR A 345 -37.27 5.36 12.40
N HIS A 346 -36.67 4.41 13.10
CA HIS A 346 -37.25 3.11 13.42
C HIS A 346 -37.11 2.87 14.90
N VAL A 347 -38.16 2.41 15.54
CA VAL A 347 -38.23 2.19 16.99
C VAL A 347 -38.78 0.80 17.33
N ARG A 348 -38.39 0.32 18.52
CA ARG A 348 -38.91 -0.96 19.05
C ARG A 348 -40.26 -0.81 19.66
N LYS A 349 -40.55 0.33 20.31
CA LYS A 349 -41.78 0.59 21.05
C LYS A 349 -42.51 1.81 20.49
N ARG A 350 -43.84 1.75 20.45
CA ARG A 350 -44.67 2.83 19.89
C ARG A 350 -44.56 4.16 20.64
N GLU A 351 -44.30 4.11 21.94
CA GLU A 351 -44.05 5.29 22.77
C GLU A 351 -42.82 6.11 22.33
N ASP A 352 -41.81 5.45 21.80
CA ASP A 352 -40.59 6.11 21.32
C ASP A 352 -40.83 6.94 20.06
N VAL A 353 -41.89 6.72 19.31
CA VAL A 353 -42.26 7.56 18.15
C VAL A 353 -42.48 9.02 18.56
N ALA A 354 -43.30 9.23 19.57
CA ALA A 354 -43.58 10.57 20.11
C ALA A 354 -42.38 11.13 20.86
N ALA A 355 -41.62 10.31 21.59
CA ALA A 355 -40.45 10.69 22.32
C ALA A 355 -39.34 11.23 21.41
N VAL A 356 -39.05 10.56 20.27
CA VAL A 356 -38.07 11.01 19.26
C VAL A 356 -38.48 12.37 18.71
N LYS A 357 -39.71 12.58 18.31
CA LYS A 357 -40.22 13.86 17.83
C LYS A 357 -40.05 14.95 18.87
N ASN A 358 -40.43 14.69 20.13
CA ASN A 358 -40.33 15.68 21.23
C ASN A 358 -38.87 16.03 21.56
N CYS A 359 -37.96 15.09 21.44
CA CYS A 359 -36.53 15.29 21.66
C CYS A 359 -35.92 16.36 20.72
N VAL A 360 -36.40 16.44 19.47
CA VAL A 360 -35.76 17.27 18.44
C VAL A 360 -36.55 18.46 17.96
N LYS A 361 -37.89 18.53 18.20
CA LYS A 361 -38.78 19.53 17.60
C LYS A 361 -38.39 20.98 17.87
N ASN A 362 -37.73 21.25 18.99
CA ASN A 362 -37.34 22.62 19.43
C ASN A 362 -35.82 22.84 19.26
N LEU A 363 -35.09 21.93 18.67
CA LEU A 363 -33.64 22.04 18.45
C LEU A 363 -33.32 22.45 17.02
N PRO A 364 -32.22 23.17 16.79
CA PRO A 364 -31.65 23.31 15.45
C PRO A 364 -31.37 21.96 14.80
N PHE A 365 -31.60 21.82 13.51
CA PHE A 365 -31.40 20.58 12.79
C PHE A 365 -30.01 19.98 12.97
N SER A 366 -28.96 20.83 13.05
CA SER A 366 -27.59 20.39 13.32
C SER A 366 -27.43 19.59 14.62
N LYS A 367 -28.21 19.87 15.64
CA LYS A 367 -28.17 19.23 16.97
C LYS A 367 -28.99 17.94 17.09
N TRP A 368 -29.80 17.61 16.10
CA TRP A 368 -30.73 16.46 16.20
C TRP A 368 -30.01 15.14 16.40
N ALA A 369 -28.95 14.86 15.65
CA ALA A 369 -28.23 13.59 15.75
C ALA A 369 -27.61 13.37 17.15
N GLU A 370 -27.02 14.42 17.70
CA GLU A 370 -26.40 14.37 19.03
C GLU A 370 -27.45 14.15 20.13
N ALA A 371 -28.56 14.90 20.07
CA ALA A 371 -29.65 14.80 21.03
C ALA A 371 -30.27 13.40 21.02
N LEU A 372 -30.57 12.86 19.83
CA LEU A 372 -31.12 11.52 19.68
C LEU A 372 -30.17 10.44 20.19
N ARG A 373 -28.87 10.56 19.87
CA ARG A 373 -27.86 9.60 20.35
C ARG A 373 -27.79 9.60 21.88
N LYS A 374 -27.72 10.77 22.49
CA LYS A 374 -27.65 10.93 23.96
C LYS A 374 -28.90 10.41 24.67
N THR A 375 -30.09 10.63 24.09
CA THR A 375 -31.35 10.29 24.73
C THR A 375 -31.75 8.82 24.57
N PHE A 376 -31.44 8.21 23.41
CA PHE A 376 -31.97 6.90 23.07
C PHE A 376 -30.91 5.82 22.89
N ASN A 377 -29.64 6.17 22.67
CA ASN A 377 -28.59 5.22 22.32
C ASN A 377 -27.30 5.44 23.16
N ALA A 378 -27.41 5.94 24.41
CA ALA A 378 -26.25 6.29 25.21
C ALA A 378 -25.53 5.08 25.85
N ASP A 379 -26.27 4.08 26.31
CA ASP A 379 -25.77 3.03 27.23
C ASP A 379 -25.56 1.68 26.53
N SER A 380 -24.88 1.63 25.42
CA SER A 380 -24.68 0.40 24.63
C SER A 380 -25.97 -0.27 24.15
N VAL A 381 -27.13 0.25 24.50
CA VAL A 381 -28.45 -0.20 24.07
C VAL A 381 -28.96 0.70 22.94
N ILE A 382 -29.05 0.16 21.77
CA ILE A 382 -29.62 0.88 20.62
C ILE A 382 -31.14 0.76 20.68
N ARG A 383 -31.82 1.82 21.12
CA ARG A 383 -33.29 1.89 21.21
C ARG A 383 -33.93 2.31 19.89
N ILE A 384 -33.24 3.12 19.09
CA ILE A 384 -33.74 3.65 17.81
C ILE A 384 -32.69 3.56 16.72
N ARG A 385 -33.13 3.42 15.48
CA ARG A 385 -32.32 3.63 14.27
C ARG A 385 -32.80 4.91 13.60
N VAL A 386 -31.86 5.79 13.20
CA VAL A 386 -32.21 7.10 12.64
C VAL A 386 -31.32 7.39 11.45
N GLU A 387 -31.95 7.80 10.38
CA GLU A 387 -31.29 8.41 9.22
C GLU A 387 -31.70 9.88 9.18
N LYS A 388 -30.73 10.80 9.33
CA LYS A 388 -30.93 12.24 9.30
C LYS A 388 -30.36 12.80 8.01
N GLY A 389 -31.14 13.60 7.30
CA GLY A 389 -30.70 14.13 6.02
C GLY A 389 -31.63 15.18 5.40
N ILE A 390 -31.23 15.57 4.19
CA ILE A 390 -32.05 16.37 3.28
C ILE A 390 -32.31 15.47 2.06
N PHE A 391 -33.43 14.80 2.10
CA PHE A 391 -33.80 13.76 1.15
C PHE A 391 -34.49 14.35 -0.07
N ARG A 392 -34.08 13.96 -1.25
CA ARG A 392 -34.86 14.06 -2.48
C ARG A 392 -35.70 12.80 -2.66
N LYS A 393 -36.68 12.86 -3.57
CA LYS A 393 -37.45 11.68 -3.95
C LYS A 393 -36.52 10.59 -4.52
N GLY A 394 -36.58 9.40 -3.93
CA GLY A 394 -35.75 8.25 -4.26
C GLY A 394 -34.57 7.99 -3.31
N ASP A 395 -34.23 8.92 -2.43
CA ASP A 395 -33.09 8.75 -1.51
C ASP A 395 -33.41 7.82 -0.33
N ASN A 396 -34.68 7.79 0.14
CA ASN A 396 -35.08 6.96 1.28
C ASN A 396 -36.54 6.49 1.11
N ALA A 397 -36.75 5.19 1.12
CA ALA A 397 -38.07 4.59 0.86
C ALA A 397 -39.16 5.01 1.86
N TYR A 398 -38.83 5.19 3.13
CA TYR A 398 -39.76 5.65 4.16
C TYR A 398 -40.17 7.11 3.95
N VAL A 399 -39.20 7.95 3.60
CA VAL A 399 -39.46 9.37 3.23
C VAL A 399 -40.29 9.42 1.95
N ASP A 400 -40.02 8.59 0.99
CA ASP A 400 -40.79 8.47 -0.27
C ASP A 400 -42.24 8.17 0.02
N ARG A 401 -42.52 7.17 0.85
CA ARG A 401 -43.86 6.78 1.24
C ARG A 401 -44.59 7.86 2.06
N ASP A 402 -43.96 8.30 3.15
CA ASP A 402 -44.62 9.14 4.15
C ASP A 402 -44.73 10.59 3.71
N VAL A 403 -43.69 11.11 3.03
CA VAL A 403 -43.57 12.54 2.70
C VAL A 403 -43.88 12.82 1.23
N PHE A 404 -43.31 12.01 0.32
CA PHE A 404 -43.51 12.21 -1.12
C PHE A 404 -44.70 11.44 -1.69
N LYS A 405 -45.41 10.63 -0.84
CA LYS A 405 -46.63 9.92 -1.17
C LYS A 405 -46.43 8.93 -2.35
N LYS A 406 -45.24 8.34 -2.42
CA LYS A 406 -44.99 7.25 -3.39
C LYS A 406 -45.60 5.97 -2.87
N ASP A 407 -46.36 5.29 -3.72
CA ASP A 407 -46.87 3.98 -3.39
C ASP A 407 -45.73 2.96 -3.35
N THR A 408 -45.37 2.54 -2.14
CA THR A 408 -44.21 1.67 -1.89
C THR A 408 -44.48 0.78 -0.68
N THR A 409 -44.47 -0.53 -0.88
CA THR A 409 -44.49 -1.49 0.21
C THR A 409 -43.06 -1.68 0.75
N ILE A 410 -42.89 -1.43 2.06
CA ILE A 410 -41.62 -1.58 2.73
C ILE A 410 -41.77 -2.63 3.81
N ALA A 411 -40.89 -3.65 3.80
CA ALA A 411 -40.84 -4.62 4.87
C ALA A 411 -40.35 -3.98 6.18
N PRO A 412 -41.01 -4.20 7.32
CA PRO A 412 -40.58 -3.68 8.60
C PRO A 412 -39.18 -4.18 8.96
N MET A 413 -38.37 -3.33 9.61
CA MET A 413 -37.07 -3.73 10.12
C MET A 413 -37.24 -4.73 11.28
N LYS A 414 -36.61 -5.90 11.23
CA LYS A 414 -36.77 -7.03 12.15
C LYS A 414 -36.78 -6.62 13.62
N ASP A 415 -35.80 -5.82 14.07
CA ASP A 415 -35.68 -5.44 15.48
C ASP A 415 -36.27 -4.06 15.83
N TYR A 416 -36.74 -3.32 14.81
CA TYR A 416 -37.33 -1.98 14.94
C TYR A 416 -38.52 -1.84 13.97
N PRO A 417 -39.62 -2.55 14.26
CA PRO A 417 -40.70 -2.73 13.29
C PRO A 417 -41.59 -1.49 13.07
N ILE A 418 -41.40 -0.46 13.90
CA ILE A 418 -42.22 0.75 13.82
C ILE A 418 -41.38 1.87 13.23
N ASP A 419 -41.79 2.35 12.07
CA ASP A 419 -41.11 3.42 11.35
C ASP A 419 -41.91 4.72 11.36
N ALA A 420 -41.22 5.85 11.31
CA ALA A 420 -41.84 7.18 11.21
C ALA A 420 -40.86 8.17 10.59
N THR A 421 -41.39 9.31 10.15
CA THR A 421 -40.63 10.45 9.68
C THR A 421 -40.94 11.70 10.46
N PHE A 422 -39.99 12.57 10.64
CA PHE A 422 -40.20 13.89 11.26
C PHE A 422 -39.29 14.95 10.61
N GLY A 423 -39.87 16.07 10.19
CA GLY A 423 -39.19 17.14 9.50
C GLY A 423 -40.14 18.00 8.68
N LYS A 424 -39.60 18.69 7.68
CA LYS A 424 -40.39 19.57 6.80
C LYS A 424 -39.91 19.48 5.35
N LYS A 425 -40.82 19.72 4.42
CA LYS A 425 -40.45 19.94 3.00
C LYS A 425 -39.91 21.34 2.84
N ILE A 426 -38.80 21.49 2.16
CA ILE A 426 -38.16 22.75 1.81
C ILE A 426 -37.96 22.82 0.31
N LYS A 427 -38.25 23.99 -0.30
CA LYS A 427 -38.14 24.20 -1.76
C LYS A 427 -36.75 24.57 -2.22
N ALA A 428 -35.98 25.15 -1.31
CA ALA A 428 -34.59 25.60 -1.55
C ALA A 428 -33.80 25.51 -0.24
N PRO A 429 -32.47 25.53 -0.28
CA PRO A 429 -31.63 25.58 0.91
C PRO A 429 -32.01 26.79 1.81
N GLU A 430 -32.21 26.51 3.07
CA GLU A 430 -32.53 27.56 4.07
C GLU A 430 -31.26 28.23 4.61
N GLY A 431 -30.19 27.44 4.76
CA GLY A 431 -28.86 27.87 5.20
C GLY A 431 -27.75 27.14 4.47
N MET A 432 -26.52 27.58 4.72
CA MET A 432 -25.30 27.05 4.14
C MET A 432 -25.17 25.51 4.39
N ASP A 433 -25.50 25.07 5.61
CA ASP A 433 -25.39 23.66 6.00
C ASP A 433 -26.23 22.72 5.11
N ASP A 434 -27.28 23.22 4.48
CA ASP A 434 -28.16 22.40 3.61
C ASP A 434 -27.47 22.03 2.29
N VAL A 435 -26.43 22.76 1.92
CA VAL A 435 -25.62 22.58 0.70
C VAL A 435 -24.13 22.74 0.97
N ARG A 436 -23.70 22.52 2.21
CA ARG A 436 -22.34 22.77 2.67
C ARG A 436 -21.26 22.21 1.73
N GLY A 437 -21.42 20.98 1.27
CA GLY A 437 -20.46 20.38 0.37
C GLY A 437 -20.27 21.14 -0.95
N LEU A 438 -21.37 21.67 -1.51
CA LEU A 438 -21.31 22.50 -2.72
C LEU A 438 -20.67 23.85 -2.43
N VAL A 439 -21.06 24.49 -1.31
CA VAL A 439 -20.51 25.78 -0.91
C VAL A 439 -19.01 25.70 -0.65
N VAL A 440 -18.54 24.63 0.03
CA VAL A 440 -17.11 24.42 0.26
C VAL A 440 -16.35 24.25 -1.05
N ALA A 441 -16.87 23.49 -2.00
CA ALA A 441 -16.24 23.30 -3.31
C ALA A 441 -16.15 24.61 -4.09
N ASP A 442 -17.27 25.34 -4.21
CA ASP A 442 -17.32 26.61 -4.95
C ASP A 442 -16.45 27.69 -4.28
N TYR A 443 -16.42 27.73 -2.95
CA TYR A 443 -15.57 28.66 -2.21
C TYR A 443 -14.09 28.31 -2.36
N GLN A 444 -13.77 27.03 -2.39
CA GLN A 444 -12.42 26.54 -2.68
C GLN A 444 -11.97 27.01 -4.07
N ASP A 445 -12.83 26.90 -5.08
CA ASP A 445 -12.53 27.33 -6.44
C ASP A 445 -12.32 28.86 -6.51
N GLU A 446 -13.12 29.67 -5.77
CA GLU A 446 -12.90 31.13 -5.69
C GLU A 446 -11.56 31.45 -5.02
N LEU A 447 -11.23 30.78 -3.92
CA LEU A 447 -9.95 30.97 -3.22
C LEU A 447 -8.77 30.61 -4.13
N GLU A 448 -8.86 29.48 -4.82
CA GLU A 448 -7.85 29.01 -5.78
C GLU A 448 -7.61 30.02 -6.89
N LYS A 449 -8.69 30.47 -7.53
CA LYS A 449 -8.63 31.48 -8.59
C LYS A 449 -7.97 32.77 -8.11
N ASN A 450 -8.42 33.30 -6.98
CA ASN A 450 -7.89 34.55 -6.39
C ASN A 450 -6.40 34.40 -6.04
N TRP A 451 -6.00 33.22 -5.53
CA TRP A 451 -4.61 32.93 -5.22
C TRP A 451 -3.73 32.88 -6.48
N VAL A 452 -4.16 32.14 -7.51
CA VAL A 452 -3.43 32.08 -8.79
C VAL A 452 -3.28 33.47 -9.44
N GLU A 453 -4.35 34.30 -9.42
CA GLU A 453 -4.26 35.67 -9.92
C GLU A 453 -3.24 36.51 -9.12
N ALA A 454 -3.20 36.34 -7.80
CA ALA A 454 -2.22 37.01 -6.95
C ALA A 454 -0.77 36.52 -7.26
N LEU A 455 -0.58 35.21 -7.47
CA LEU A 455 0.72 34.66 -7.85
C LEU A 455 1.20 35.18 -9.21
N ARG A 456 0.30 35.26 -10.22
CA ARG A 456 0.61 35.83 -11.54
C ARG A 456 1.01 37.30 -11.49
N LYS A 457 0.47 38.06 -10.54
CA LYS A 457 0.87 39.46 -10.27
C LYS A 457 2.22 39.55 -9.53
N ARG A 458 2.48 38.59 -8.63
CA ARG A 458 3.69 38.59 -7.80
C ARG A 458 4.93 38.11 -8.54
N TYR A 459 4.82 37.08 -9.35
CA TYR A 459 5.94 36.42 -10.00
C TYR A 459 5.98 36.71 -11.50
N LYS A 460 7.17 37.12 -11.98
CA LYS A 460 7.40 37.34 -13.40
C LYS A 460 7.49 35.99 -14.12
N VAL A 461 6.63 35.82 -15.10
CA VAL A 461 6.64 34.67 -16.02
C VAL A 461 7.14 35.15 -17.38
N VAL A 462 8.13 34.48 -17.95
CA VAL A 462 8.61 34.75 -19.31
C VAL A 462 8.61 33.42 -20.06
N VAL A 463 7.81 33.35 -21.11
CA VAL A 463 7.69 32.16 -21.99
C VAL A 463 8.47 32.41 -23.28
N ASP A 464 9.21 31.42 -23.76
CA ASP A 464 9.83 31.45 -25.08
C ASP A 464 8.91 30.78 -26.13
N PRO A 465 8.22 31.56 -26.96
CA PRO A 465 7.27 31.01 -27.94
C PRO A 465 7.95 30.17 -29.03
N LYS A 466 9.27 30.38 -29.29
CA LYS A 466 10.01 29.58 -30.26
C LYS A 466 10.24 28.17 -29.71
N VAL A 467 10.56 28.06 -28.44
CA VAL A 467 10.74 26.76 -27.75
C VAL A 467 9.38 26.04 -27.61
N VAL A 468 8.30 26.77 -27.25
CA VAL A 468 6.95 26.19 -27.19
C VAL A 468 6.54 25.59 -28.53
N ALA A 469 6.87 26.21 -29.66
CA ALA A 469 6.56 25.71 -31.02
C ALA A 469 7.28 24.38 -31.35
N THR A 470 8.34 24.03 -30.62
CA THR A 470 9.12 22.77 -30.81
C THR A 470 8.66 21.62 -29.94
N VAL A 471 7.68 21.80 -29.07
CA VAL A 471 7.16 20.75 -28.18
C VAL A 471 6.72 19.54 -29.01
N ASN A 472 7.25 18.36 -28.68
CA ASN A 472 7.05 17.08 -29.38
C ASN A 472 7.39 17.11 -30.91
N LYS A 473 8.30 18.00 -31.34
CA LYS A 473 8.69 18.14 -32.75
C LYS A 473 10.21 18.10 -33.00
N HIS A 474 10.96 17.44 -32.13
CA HIS A 474 12.43 17.35 -32.16
C HIS A 474 12.92 15.90 -32.14
#